data_752ff3a3b07822ac9b55df14c30c9fc7
#
_entry.id   752ff3a3b07822ac9b55df14c30c9fc7
#
_cell.length_a   1.000
_cell.length_b   1.000
_cell.length_c   1.000
_cell.angle_alpha   90.00
_cell.angle_beta   90.00
_cell.angle_gamma   90.00
#
_symmetry.space_group_name_H-M   'P 1'
#
loop_
_entity.id
_entity.type
_entity.pdbx_description
1 polymer ?
#
loop_
_entity_poly.entity_id
_entity_poly.type
_entity_poly.pdbx_seq_one_letter_code
_entity_poly.pdbx_strand_id
1 'polypeptide(L)'
;MAMISRSDFINLVSMINYPTVKTNKRIRYYNVPASFDIEVSSFYEGEEAPENKRAIMYIWQFGIGDLVTYGRTWEEFETFLISLQAVLDLNADNRLVVYVHNLPYEWQFIRKRFVWASVFILDERKPVKARMGGIEFRDSLKLSGGKSLANVAKDLQKHKIEKKVGDLDYNLIRTPFTPLTEKELGYCEYDIRVLNAYIEEKIEQDGSVDLIPLTNTGYVRNYCRKACFRAVEEVQEYYG
;
A
#
# COMPACT_ATOMS: atom_id res chain seq x y z
N MET A 1 -7.54 -14.05 -11.99
CA MET A 1 -7.50 -14.96 -10.83
C MET A 1 -8.37 -14.28 -9.80
N ALA A 2 -9.23 -14.97 -9.08
CA ALA A 2 -10.13 -14.36 -8.09
C ALA A 2 -9.41 -14.19 -6.73
N MET A 3 -9.88 -13.26 -5.90
CA MET A 3 -9.41 -13.16 -4.51
C MET A 3 -9.59 -14.50 -3.78
N ILE A 4 -8.59 -14.87 -2.98
CA ILE A 4 -8.54 -16.15 -2.27
C ILE A 4 -8.88 -15.97 -0.78
N SER A 5 -9.19 -17.06 -0.08
CA SER A 5 -9.42 -17.02 1.36
C SER A 5 -8.17 -16.55 2.11
N ARG A 6 -8.34 -15.96 3.29
CA ARG A 6 -7.21 -15.53 4.13
C ARG A 6 -6.29 -16.69 4.53
N SER A 7 -6.87 -17.86 4.81
CA SER A 7 -6.09 -19.06 5.13
C SER A 7 -5.25 -19.53 3.95
N ASP A 8 -5.84 -19.59 2.74
CA ASP A 8 -5.10 -19.97 1.55
C ASP A 8 -4.02 -18.95 1.21
N PHE A 9 -4.31 -17.64 1.38
CA PHE A 9 -3.33 -16.58 1.20
C PHE A 9 -2.12 -16.77 2.11
N ILE A 10 -2.34 -16.96 3.42
CA ILE A 10 -1.25 -17.17 4.40
C ILE A 10 -0.47 -18.45 4.08
N ASN A 11 -1.15 -19.54 3.71
CA ASN A 11 -0.50 -20.79 3.32
C ASN A 11 0.38 -20.58 2.08
N LEU A 12 -0.12 -19.94 1.03
CA LEU A 12 0.66 -19.67 -0.18
C LEU A 12 1.84 -18.76 0.09
N VAL A 13 1.64 -17.68 0.86
CA VAL A 13 2.72 -16.76 1.26
C VAL A 13 3.82 -17.49 2.02
N SER A 14 3.49 -18.46 2.87
CA SER A 14 4.47 -19.27 3.62
C SER A 14 5.31 -20.19 2.72
N MET A 15 4.79 -20.55 1.56
CA MET A 15 5.47 -21.46 0.60
C MET A 15 6.35 -20.72 -0.42
N ILE A 16 6.09 -19.42 -0.63
CA ILE A 16 6.83 -18.62 -1.61
C ILE A 16 8.10 -18.06 -0.98
N ASN A 17 9.23 -18.34 -1.60
CA ASN A 17 10.50 -17.73 -1.21
C ASN A 17 10.63 -16.35 -1.89
N TYR A 18 10.09 -15.33 -1.26
CA TYR A 18 10.18 -13.96 -1.77
C TYR A 18 11.61 -13.43 -1.73
N PRO A 19 12.05 -12.68 -2.76
CA PRO A 19 13.35 -12.03 -2.74
C PRO A 19 13.42 -10.99 -1.61
N THR A 20 14.61 -10.84 -1.03
CA THR A 20 14.85 -9.84 0.00
C THR A 20 16.07 -8.98 -0.33
N VAL A 21 16.05 -7.73 0.11
CA VAL A 21 17.18 -6.81 0.02
C VAL A 21 17.59 -6.33 1.41
N LYS A 22 18.88 -6.11 1.61
CA LYS A 22 19.42 -5.65 2.89
C LYS A 22 20.01 -4.27 2.72
N THR A 23 19.53 -3.32 3.53
CA THR A 23 20.05 -1.95 3.54
C THR A 23 21.37 -1.84 4.30
N ASN A 24 22.08 -0.71 4.10
CA ASN A 24 23.28 -0.36 4.89
C ASN A 24 23.02 -0.29 6.40
N LYS A 25 21.77 -0.08 6.82
CA LYS A 25 21.34 -0.08 8.22
C LYS A 25 21.01 -1.48 8.78
N ARG A 26 21.37 -2.53 8.02
CA ARG A 26 21.10 -3.94 8.34
C ARG A 26 19.62 -4.33 8.36
N ILE A 27 18.71 -3.45 7.94
CA ILE A 27 17.30 -3.77 7.79
C ILE A 27 17.12 -4.59 6.51
N ARG A 28 16.42 -5.70 6.60
CA ARG A 28 16.02 -6.53 5.48
C ARG A 28 14.60 -6.16 5.06
N TYR A 29 14.38 -5.98 3.76
CA TYR A 29 13.06 -5.77 3.18
C TYR A 29 12.70 -6.90 2.24
N TYR A 30 11.48 -7.37 2.28
CA TYR A 30 10.90 -8.19 1.23
C TYR A 30 10.79 -7.36 -0.04
N ASN A 31 11.47 -7.78 -1.10
CA ASN A 31 11.51 -7.06 -2.39
C ASN A 31 10.40 -7.54 -3.31
N VAL A 32 9.19 -7.30 -2.91
CA VAL A 32 7.95 -7.71 -3.57
C VAL A 32 6.91 -6.60 -3.41
N PRO A 33 6.05 -6.32 -4.43
CA PRO A 33 4.96 -5.39 -4.27
C PRO A 33 3.95 -5.94 -3.25
N ALA A 34 3.53 -5.09 -2.32
CA ALA A 34 2.42 -5.38 -1.43
C ALA A 34 1.57 -4.14 -1.23
N SER A 35 0.27 -4.32 -1.14
CA SER A 35 -0.70 -3.23 -1.02
C SER A 35 -1.88 -3.58 -0.13
N PHE A 36 -2.51 -2.52 0.37
CA PHE A 36 -3.70 -2.57 1.22
C PHE A 36 -4.64 -1.45 0.84
N ASP A 37 -5.93 -1.74 0.88
CA ASP A 37 -7.00 -0.80 0.59
C ASP A 37 -8.26 -1.16 1.37
N ILE A 38 -9.19 -0.19 1.54
CA ILE A 38 -10.50 -0.40 2.17
C ILE A 38 -11.62 0.27 1.39
N GLU A 39 -12.81 -0.33 1.46
CA GLU A 39 -14.03 0.33 1.02
C GLU A 39 -14.92 0.69 2.20
N VAL A 40 -15.47 1.89 2.14
CA VAL A 40 -16.19 2.50 3.24
C VAL A 40 -17.53 3.03 2.76
N SER A 41 -18.59 2.74 3.51
CA SER A 41 -19.87 3.43 3.36
C SER A 41 -19.95 4.61 4.33
N SER A 42 -20.39 5.76 3.83
CA SER A 42 -20.66 6.95 4.65
C SER A 42 -22.15 7.22 4.68
N PHE A 43 -22.68 7.53 5.85
CA PHE A 43 -24.09 7.85 6.06
C PHE A 43 -24.25 8.85 7.22
N TYR A 44 -25.43 9.45 7.33
CA TYR A 44 -25.77 10.30 8.45
C TYR A 44 -26.63 9.55 9.46
N GLU A 45 -26.31 9.69 10.75
CA GLU A 45 -27.07 9.15 11.86
C GLU A 45 -28.02 10.24 12.37
N GLY A 46 -29.25 10.25 11.83
CA GLY A 46 -30.24 11.30 12.05
C GLY A 46 -30.21 12.40 11.01
N GLU A 47 -30.23 13.67 11.46
CA GLU A 47 -30.19 14.83 10.56
C GLU A 47 -28.85 14.94 9.81
N GLU A 48 -28.91 15.44 8.57
CA GLU A 48 -27.73 15.65 7.73
C GLU A 48 -26.90 16.83 8.22
N ALA A 49 -25.97 16.53 9.15
CA ALA A 49 -25.02 17.48 9.71
C ALA A 49 -23.63 16.82 9.80
N PRO A 50 -22.54 17.59 9.69
CA PRO A 50 -21.16 17.03 9.70
C PRO A 50 -20.85 16.17 10.92
N GLU A 51 -21.33 16.52 12.09
CA GLU A 51 -21.15 15.79 13.35
C GLU A 51 -21.88 14.44 13.37
N ASN A 52 -22.93 14.29 12.57
CA ASN A 52 -23.74 13.08 12.44
C ASN A 52 -23.21 12.14 11.35
N LYS A 53 -22.22 12.59 10.57
CA LYS A 53 -21.64 11.75 9.52
C LYS A 53 -20.84 10.60 10.14
N ARG A 54 -21.20 9.39 9.73
CA ARG A 54 -20.54 8.14 10.13
C ARG A 54 -19.92 7.51 8.91
N ALA A 55 -18.89 6.74 9.17
CA ALA A 55 -18.20 5.94 8.13
C ALA A 55 -17.92 4.55 8.68
N ILE A 56 -18.31 3.53 7.92
CA ILE A 56 -18.09 2.13 8.26
C ILE A 56 -17.33 1.43 7.15
N MET A 57 -16.19 0.84 7.47
CA MET A 57 -15.47 -0.05 6.57
C MET A 57 -16.29 -1.34 6.42
N TYR A 58 -16.57 -1.74 5.19
CA TYR A 58 -17.33 -2.95 4.89
C TYR A 58 -16.52 -4.05 4.21
N ILE A 59 -15.35 -3.72 3.67
CA ILE A 59 -14.38 -4.66 3.15
C ILE A 59 -12.98 -4.04 3.20
N TRP A 60 -11.99 -4.83 3.52
CA TRP A 60 -10.59 -4.53 3.32
C TRP A 60 -9.97 -5.55 2.36
N GLN A 61 -8.97 -5.12 1.60
CA GLN A 61 -8.25 -5.95 0.66
C GLN A 61 -6.75 -5.85 0.92
N PHE A 62 -6.03 -6.94 0.68
CA PHE A 62 -4.59 -7.02 0.84
C PHE A 62 -3.97 -7.88 -0.26
N GLY A 63 -2.84 -7.41 -0.83
CA GLY A 63 -2.13 -8.14 -1.85
C GLY A 63 -0.63 -8.23 -1.61
N ILE A 64 -0.01 -9.35 -2.03
CA ILE A 64 1.44 -9.52 -2.15
C ILE A 64 1.70 -10.19 -3.51
N GLY A 65 2.45 -9.52 -4.41
CA GLY A 65 2.59 -9.99 -5.78
C GLY A 65 1.24 -10.17 -6.45
N ASP A 66 0.99 -11.36 -6.97
CA ASP A 66 -0.28 -11.73 -7.60
C ASP A 66 -1.35 -12.24 -6.65
N LEU A 67 -1.01 -12.52 -5.40
CA LEU A 67 -1.96 -13.00 -4.41
C LEU A 67 -2.79 -11.84 -3.86
N VAL A 68 -4.11 -11.98 -3.86
CA VAL A 68 -5.03 -11.00 -3.28
C VAL A 68 -6.03 -11.71 -2.38
N THR A 69 -6.24 -11.16 -1.18
CA THR A 69 -7.22 -11.61 -0.21
C THR A 69 -8.04 -10.44 0.34
N TYR A 70 -9.11 -10.74 1.04
CA TYR A 70 -9.96 -9.74 1.66
C TYR A 70 -10.55 -10.23 2.99
N GLY A 71 -11.11 -9.31 3.73
CA GLY A 71 -11.96 -9.58 4.88
C GLY A 71 -12.97 -8.46 5.09
N ARG A 72 -13.87 -8.69 6.02
CA ARG A 72 -15.04 -7.85 6.21
C ARG A 72 -15.02 -7.08 7.53
N THR A 73 -14.21 -7.48 8.49
CA THR A 73 -14.11 -6.85 9.81
C THR A 73 -12.69 -6.48 10.16
N TRP A 74 -12.52 -5.57 11.11
CA TRP A 74 -11.21 -5.18 11.60
C TRP A 74 -10.54 -6.28 12.41
N GLU A 75 -11.31 -7.10 13.12
CA GLU A 75 -10.81 -8.24 13.89
C GLU A 75 -10.20 -9.30 12.95
N GLU A 76 -10.81 -9.48 11.79
CA GLU A 76 -10.24 -10.32 10.72
C GLU A 76 -8.94 -9.76 10.17
N PHE A 77 -8.86 -8.42 10.01
CA PHE A 77 -7.64 -7.75 9.55
C PHE A 77 -6.50 -7.85 10.57
N GLU A 78 -6.80 -7.60 11.83
CA GLU A 78 -5.83 -7.72 12.93
C GLU A 78 -5.26 -9.14 13.02
N THR A 79 -6.13 -10.17 13.00
CA THR A 79 -5.74 -11.58 12.99
C THR A 79 -4.91 -11.94 11.75
N PHE A 80 -5.30 -11.44 10.59
CA PHE A 80 -4.56 -11.63 9.34
C PHE A 80 -3.16 -11.05 9.43
N LEU A 81 -3.00 -9.80 9.90
CA LEU A 81 -1.69 -9.17 10.04
C LEU A 81 -0.78 -9.88 11.05
N ILE A 82 -1.34 -10.43 12.15
CA ILE A 82 -0.59 -11.25 13.10
C ILE A 82 -0.07 -12.52 12.40
N SER A 83 -0.92 -13.21 11.65
CA SER A 83 -0.54 -14.42 10.90
C SER A 83 0.51 -14.11 9.84
N LEU A 84 0.35 -13.01 9.10
CA LEU A 84 1.29 -12.56 8.09
C LEU A 84 2.67 -12.24 8.70
N GLN A 85 2.70 -11.54 9.83
CA GLN A 85 3.95 -11.27 10.53
C GLN A 85 4.66 -12.55 10.98
N ALA A 86 3.90 -13.54 11.44
CA ALA A 86 4.45 -14.81 11.89
C ALA A 86 5.06 -15.62 10.72
N VAL A 87 4.35 -15.77 9.60
CA VAL A 87 4.83 -16.60 8.47
C VAL A 87 6.00 -15.97 7.70
N LEU A 88 6.10 -14.63 7.68
CA LEU A 88 7.20 -13.91 7.06
C LEU A 88 8.29 -13.48 8.06
N ASP A 89 8.21 -13.89 9.33
CA ASP A 89 9.13 -13.46 10.40
C ASP A 89 9.33 -11.93 10.41
N LEU A 90 8.22 -11.18 10.28
CA LEU A 90 8.29 -9.72 10.22
C LEU A 90 8.53 -9.12 11.60
N ASN A 91 9.56 -8.28 11.67
CA ASN A 91 9.97 -7.61 12.91
C ASN A 91 10.64 -6.25 12.58
N ALA A 92 11.26 -5.61 13.57
CA ALA A 92 11.91 -4.32 13.39
C ALA A 92 13.00 -4.32 12.31
N ASP A 93 13.69 -5.44 12.12
CA ASP A 93 14.82 -5.59 11.20
C ASP A 93 14.48 -6.38 9.93
N ASN A 94 13.32 -7.04 9.88
CA ASN A 94 12.79 -7.76 8.74
C ASN A 94 11.41 -7.23 8.37
N ARG A 95 11.30 -6.52 7.25
CA ARG A 95 10.13 -5.69 6.94
C ARG A 95 9.48 -6.02 5.62
N LEU A 96 8.15 -5.87 5.60
CA LEU A 96 7.33 -5.79 4.40
C LEU A 96 6.85 -4.36 4.22
N VAL A 97 7.10 -3.77 3.04
CA VAL A 97 6.52 -2.48 2.67
C VAL A 97 5.16 -2.72 2.04
N VAL A 98 4.13 -2.09 2.58
CA VAL A 98 2.76 -2.18 2.10
C VAL A 98 2.32 -0.80 1.61
N TYR A 99 2.00 -0.70 0.33
CA TYR A 99 1.55 0.55 -0.25
C TYR A 99 0.03 0.73 -0.11
N VAL A 100 -0.37 1.96 0.15
CA VAL A 100 -1.77 2.38 0.30
C VAL A 100 -1.98 3.59 -0.62
N HIS A 101 -3.05 3.59 -1.41
CA HIS A 101 -3.31 4.71 -2.30
C HIS A 101 -4.16 5.77 -1.59
N ASN A 102 -3.48 6.79 -1.03
CA ASN A 102 -3.99 7.81 -0.12
C ASN A 102 -4.02 7.34 1.35
N LEU A 103 -2.86 6.89 1.86
CA LEU A 103 -2.69 6.46 3.25
C LEU A 103 -3.37 7.39 4.30
N PRO A 104 -3.41 8.73 4.15
CA PRO A 104 -4.17 9.60 5.06
C PRO A 104 -5.64 9.23 5.25
N TYR A 105 -6.28 8.63 4.24
CA TYR A 105 -7.67 8.19 4.34
C TYR A 105 -7.78 6.93 5.21
N GLU A 106 -7.06 5.86 4.89
CA GLU A 106 -7.06 4.60 5.66
C GLU A 106 -6.53 4.82 7.08
N TRP A 107 -5.59 5.77 7.24
CA TRP A 107 -5.03 6.12 8.54
C TRP A 107 -6.09 6.51 9.58
N GLN A 108 -7.15 7.17 9.18
CA GLN A 108 -8.23 7.56 10.09
C GLN A 108 -8.89 6.35 10.75
N PHE A 109 -8.94 5.22 10.05
CA PHE A 109 -9.55 3.98 10.51
C PHE A 109 -8.57 3.10 11.30
N ILE A 110 -7.30 3.03 10.89
CA ILE A 110 -6.32 2.10 11.47
C ILE A 110 -5.50 2.70 12.63
N ARG A 111 -5.36 4.03 12.72
CA ARG A 111 -4.44 4.69 13.66
C ARG A 111 -4.64 4.34 15.14
N LYS A 112 -5.86 4.05 15.55
CA LYS A 112 -6.22 3.72 16.93
C LYS A 112 -6.25 2.20 17.21
N ARG A 113 -6.07 1.38 16.17
CA ARG A 113 -6.17 -0.08 16.28
C ARG A 113 -4.83 -0.75 16.56
N PHE A 114 -3.75 -0.10 16.21
CA PHE A 114 -2.41 -0.67 16.31
C PHE A 114 -1.47 0.20 17.13
N VAL A 115 -0.42 -0.45 17.66
CA VAL A 115 0.71 0.24 18.29
C VAL A 115 1.73 0.60 17.19
N TRP A 116 1.89 1.88 16.95
CA TRP A 116 2.78 2.39 15.91
C TRP A 116 4.18 2.65 16.44
N ALA A 117 5.17 1.98 15.85
CA ALA A 117 6.58 2.17 16.20
C ALA A 117 7.17 3.46 15.61
N SER A 118 6.64 3.92 14.48
CA SER A 118 7.00 5.21 13.88
C SER A 118 5.91 5.68 12.92
N VAL A 119 5.71 7.00 12.86
CA VAL A 119 4.83 7.66 11.89
C VAL A 119 5.58 8.87 11.32
N PHE A 120 5.67 8.97 10.01
CA PHE A 120 6.26 10.10 9.31
C PHE A 120 5.16 10.89 8.59
N ILE A 121 5.04 12.16 8.94
CA ILE A 121 3.99 13.08 8.51
C ILE A 121 4.66 14.25 7.78
N LEU A 122 4.19 14.57 6.58
CA LEU A 122 4.63 15.76 5.83
C LEU A 122 3.70 16.95 6.08
N ASP A 123 2.39 16.70 6.11
CA ASP A 123 1.36 17.70 6.37
C ASP A 123 0.56 17.27 7.59
N GLU A 124 -0.07 18.21 8.30
CA GLU A 124 -0.88 17.93 9.48
C GLU A 124 -1.89 16.80 9.21
N ARG A 125 -1.85 15.75 10.04
CA ARG A 125 -2.70 14.55 9.98
C ARG A 125 -2.60 13.73 8.68
N LYS A 126 -1.59 13.97 7.85
CA LYS A 126 -1.39 13.26 6.58
C LYS A 126 -0.09 12.45 6.60
N PRO A 127 -0.09 11.25 7.18
CA PRO A 127 1.07 10.39 7.16
C PRO A 127 1.38 9.93 5.73
N VAL A 128 2.67 9.89 5.40
CA VAL A 128 3.18 9.28 4.16
C VAL A 128 3.86 7.95 4.44
N LYS A 129 4.17 7.69 5.71
CA LYS A 129 4.72 6.42 6.16
C LYS A 129 4.32 6.16 7.61
N ALA A 130 3.92 4.93 7.91
CA ALA A 130 3.65 4.47 9.28
C ALA A 130 4.14 3.03 9.43
N ARG A 131 4.74 2.67 10.58
CA ARG A 131 5.26 1.33 10.81
C ARG A 131 4.73 0.75 12.12
N MET A 132 4.24 -0.47 12.03
CA MET A 132 3.91 -1.33 13.17
C MET A 132 4.65 -2.67 13.04
N GLY A 133 5.40 -3.05 14.06
CA GLY A 133 6.23 -4.25 13.97
C GLY A 133 7.14 -4.22 12.73
N GLY A 134 7.05 -5.24 11.91
CA GLY A 134 7.75 -5.35 10.63
C GLY A 134 6.94 -4.91 9.41
N ILE A 135 5.71 -4.40 9.58
CA ILE A 135 4.90 -3.88 8.48
C ILE A 135 5.09 -2.36 8.37
N GLU A 136 5.49 -1.89 7.19
CA GLU A 136 5.72 -0.48 6.90
C GLU A 136 4.75 0.00 5.81
N PHE A 137 3.70 0.73 6.19
CA PHE A 137 2.77 1.34 5.26
C PHE A 137 3.37 2.59 4.63
N ARG A 138 3.24 2.74 3.29
CA ARG A 138 3.68 3.91 2.52
C ARG A 138 2.57 4.43 1.61
N ASP A 139 2.51 5.76 1.47
CA ASP A 139 1.54 6.43 0.60
C ASP A 139 1.97 6.40 -0.87
N SER A 140 1.20 5.73 -1.72
CA SER A 140 1.44 5.71 -3.16
C SER A 140 0.85 6.93 -3.89
N LEU A 141 -0.12 7.64 -3.33
CA LEU A 141 -0.66 8.87 -3.93
C LEU A 141 0.41 9.96 -4.01
N LYS A 142 1.20 10.15 -2.95
CA LYS A 142 2.35 11.08 -2.96
C LYS A 142 3.47 10.60 -3.88
N LEU A 143 3.69 9.29 -3.98
CA LEU A 143 4.67 8.69 -4.88
C LEU A 143 4.26 8.89 -6.35
N SER A 144 2.98 8.77 -6.70
CA SER A 144 2.46 8.98 -8.06
C SER A 144 2.33 10.46 -8.46
N GLY A 145 2.65 11.39 -7.54
CA GLY A 145 2.48 12.83 -7.78
C GLY A 145 1.03 13.29 -7.71
N GLY A 146 0.18 12.60 -6.95
CA GLY A 146 -1.23 12.95 -6.76
C GLY A 146 -2.18 12.38 -7.82
N LYS A 147 -1.74 11.43 -8.64
CA LYS A 147 -2.59 10.79 -9.66
C LYS A 147 -3.60 9.86 -8.99
N SER A 148 -4.84 9.86 -9.48
CA SER A 148 -5.83 8.84 -9.08
C SER A 148 -5.37 7.44 -9.50
N LEU A 149 -5.84 6.39 -8.81
CA LEU A 149 -5.48 5.01 -9.15
C LEU A 149 -5.86 4.63 -10.59
N ALA A 150 -6.98 5.16 -11.10
CA ALA A 150 -7.39 5.00 -12.50
C ALA A 150 -6.38 5.62 -13.49
N ASN A 151 -5.75 6.74 -13.14
CA ASN A 151 -4.69 7.35 -13.95
C ASN A 151 -3.37 6.60 -13.81
N VAL A 152 -3.04 6.10 -12.60
CA VAL A 152 -1.90 5.20 -12.40
C VAL A 152 -2.04 3.96 -13.28
N ALA A 153 -3.23 3.33 -13.34
CA ALA A 153 -3.48 2.17 -14.20
C ALA A 153 -3.23 2.45 -15.69
N LYS A 154 -3.60 3.66 -16.19
CA LYS A 154 -3.34 4.06 -17.58
C LYS A 154 -1.87 4.26 -17.88
N ASP A 155 -1.10 4.68 -16.88
CA ASP A 155 0.33 4.98 -17.02
C ASP A 155 1.22 3.74 -16.93
N LEU A 156 0.70 2.58 -16.51
CA LEU A 156 1.46 1.32 -16.47
C LEU A 156 2.00 0.97 -17.87
N GLN A 157 3.28 0.63 -17.94
CA GLN A 157 3.96 0.34 -19.20
C GLN A 157 4.10 -1.16 -19.44
N LYS A 158 4.52 -1.89 -18.41
CA LYS A 158 4.85 -3.32 -18.50
C LYS A 158 3.75 -4.21 -17.92
N HIS A 159 3.30 -3.88 -16.72
CA HIS A 159 2.36 -4.69 -15.93
C HIS A 159 0.91 -4.18 -16.08
N LYS A 160 0.44 -4.03 -17.33
CA LYS A 160 -0.90 -3.51 -17.62
C LYS A 160 -1.99 -4.40 -17.05
N ILE A 161 -2.90 -3.79 -16.30
CA ILE A 161 -4.06 -4.46 -15.71
C ILE A 161 -5.33 -3.97 -16.43
N GLU A 162 -6.08 -4.90 -17.01
CA GLU A 162 -7.34 -4.58 -17.68
C GLU A 162 -8.47 -4.45 -16.66
N LYS A 163 -9.21 -3.34 -16.71
CA LYS A 163 -10.42 -3.15 -15.92
C LYS A 163 -11.56 -3.96 -16.50
N LYS A 164 -11.90 -5.08 -15.85
CA LYS A 164 -12.97 -6.02 -16.29
C LYS A 164 -14.34 -5.69 -15.70
N VAL A 165 -14.41 -4.80 -14.70
CA VAL A 165 -15.62 -4.47 -13.95
C VAL A 165 -15.87 -2.96 -13.96
N GLY A 166 -17.14 -2.57 -13.87
CA GLY A 166 -17.51 -1.17 -13.71
C GLY A 166 -17.29 -0.67 -12.27
N ASP A 167 -17.51 0.62 -12.08
CA ASP A 167 -17.36 1.26 -10.78
C ASP A 167 -18.38 0.75 -9.75
N LEU A 168 -18.04 0.92 -8.45
CA LEU A 168 -18.95 0.66 -7.34
C LEU A 168 -20.05 1.72 -7.30
N ASP A 169 -21.26 1.31 -6.90
CA ASP A 169 -22.30 2.27 -6.52
C ASP A 169 -22.08 2.72 -5.08
N TYR A 170 -21.50 3.88 -4.91
CA TYR A 170 -21.19 4.47 -3.60
C TYR A 170 -22.44 5.03 -2.87
N ASN A 171 -23.61 5.08 -3.52
CA ASN A 171 -24.86 5.46 -2.86
C ASN A 171 -25.47 4.31 -2.03
N LEU A 172 -25.06 3.08 -2.31
CA LEU A 172 -25.47 1.93 -1.52
C LEU A 172 -24.70 1.87 -0.20
N ILE A 173 -25.45 1.93 0.90
CA ILE A 173 -24.87 1.74 2.23
C ILE A 173 -24.62 0.25 2.45
N ARG A 174 -23.34 -0.12 2.60
CA ARG A 174 -22.90 -1.48 2.90
C ARG A 174 -22.30 -1.55 4.29
N THR A 175 -22.49 -2.67 4.92
CA THR A 175 -21.91 -3.02 6.22
C THR A 175 -21.02 -4.25 6.07
N PRO A 176 -20.22 -4.64 7.07
CA PRO A 176 -19.48 -5.91 7.05
C PRO A 176 -20.34 -7.14 6.79
N PHE A 177 -21.65 -7.07 7.06
CA PHE A 177 -22.60 -8.17 6.88
C PHE A 177 -23.37 -8.12 5.56
N THR A 178 -23.27 -7.03 4.80
CA THR A 178 -23.92 -6.92 3.49
C THR A 178 -23.23 -7.87 2.50
N PRO A 179 -23.94 -8.81 1.85
CA PRO A 179 -23.37 -9.64 0.80
C PRO A 179 -22.81 -8.77 -0.32
N LEU A 180 -21.62 -9.12 -0.81
CA LEU A 180 -21.00 -8.46 -1.97
C LEU A 180 -21.15 -9.35 -3.19
N THR A 181 -21.42 -8.71 -4.32
CA THR A 181 -21.47 -9.37 -5.62
C THR A 181 -20.08 -9.68 -6.14
N GLU A 182 -19.95 -10.60 -7.09
CA GLU A 182 -18.68 -10.86 -7.79
C GLU A 182 -18.12 -9.62 -8.49
N LYS A 183 -19.01 -8.74 -8.98
CA LYS A 183 -18.62 -7.47 -9.59
C LYS A 183 -17.95 -6.55 -8.56
N GLU A 184 -18.50 -6.42 -7.37
CA GLU A 184 -17.93 -5.59 -6.29
C GLU A 184 -16.60 -6.16 -5.80
N LEU A 185 -16.52 -7.48 -5.61
CA LEU A 185 -15.26 -8.14 -5.27
C LEU A 185 -14.22 -7.98 -6.37
N GLY A 186 -14.63 -8.08 -7.64
CA GLY A 186 -13.75 -7.85 -8.79
C GLY A 186 -13.22 -6.41 -8.87
N TYR A 187 -14.01 -5.41 -8.45
CA TYR A 187 -13.57 -4.02 -8.33
C TYR A 187 -12.47 -3.89 -7.27
N CYS A 188 -12.71 -4.40 -6.07
CA CYS A 188 -11.77 -4.38 -4.96
C CYS A 188 -10.44 -5.10 -5.32
N GLU A 189 -10.53 -6.25 -5.99
CA GLU A 189 -9.36 -6.99 -6.50
C GLU A 189 -8.57 -6.15 -7.51
N TYR A 190 -9.27 -5.45 -8.42
CA TYR A 190 -8.63 -4.64 -9.44
C TYR A 190 -7.76 -3.52 -8.84
N ASP A 191 -8.25 -2.82 -7.83
CA ASP A 191 -7.52 -1.72 -7.22
C ASP A 191 -6.21 -2.19 -6.55
N ILE A 192 -6.24 -3.33 -5.88
CA ILE A 192 -5.02 -3.98 -5.32
C ILE A 192 -4.05 -4.39 -6.43
N ARG A 193 -4.55 -4.97 -7.53
CA ARG A 193 -3.70 -5.41 -8.64
C ARG A 193 -3.02 -4.24 -9.35
N VAL A 194 -3.76 -3.15 -9.58
CA VAL A 194 -3.19 -1.93 -10.17
C VAL A 194 -2.09 -1.37 -9.27
N LEU A 195 -2.33 -1.32 -7.97
CA LEU A 195 -1.34 -0.80 -7.04
C LEU A 195 -0.10 -1.69 -6.98
N ASN A 196 -0.27 -3.02 -6.92
CA ASN A 196 0.87 -3.95 -6.95
C ASN A 196 1.64 -3.85 -8.28
N ALA A 197 0.96 -3.78 -9.42
CA ALA A 197 1.60 -3.59 -10.72
C ALA A 197 2.42 -2.28 -10.79
N TYR A 198 1.86 -1.20 -10.25
CA TYR A 198 2.57 0.08 -10.16
C TYR A 198 3.84 -0.02 -9.31
N ILE A 199 3.77 -0.68 -8.17
CA ILE A 199 4.93 -0.85 -7.29
C ILE A 199 5.94 -1.82 -7.91
N GLU A 200 5.52 -2.85 -8.64
CA GLU A 200 6.41 -3.74 -9.38
C GLU A 200 7.24 -2.96 -10.40
N GLU A 201 6.59 -2.10 -11.22
CA GLU A 201 7.30 -1.22 -12.15
C GLU A 201 8.28 -0.26 -11.43
N LYS A 202 7.95 0.18 -10.21
CA LYS A 202 8.86 1.00 -9.40
C LYS A 202 10.04 0.20 -8.85
N ILE A 203 9.82 -1.02 -8.40
CA ILE A 203 10.91 -1.94 -7.98
C ILE A 203 11.86 -2.19 -9.15
N GLU A 204 11.33 -2.49 -10.35
CA GLU A 204 12.14 -2.67 -11.55
C GLU A 204 12.92 -1.41 -11.95
N GLN A 205 12.28 -0.24 -11.85
CA GLN A 205 12.90 1.04 -12.18
C GLN A 205 14.03 1.41 -11.21
N ASP A 206 13.83 1.23 -9.91
CA ASP A 206 14.71 1.71 -8.86
C ASP A 206 15.69 0.63 -8.36
N GLY A 207 15.44 -0.65 -8.74
CA GLY A 207 16.23 -1.82 -8.38
C GLY A 207 15.75 -2.55 -7.13
N SER A 208 15.11 -1.86 -6.19
CA SER A 208 14.53 -2.50 -5.00
C SER A 208 13.53 -1.59 -4.28
N VAL A 209 12.67 -2.21 -3.47
CA VAL A 209 11.58 -1.52 -2.74
C VAL A 209 12.08 -0.48 -1.72
N ASP A 210 13.26 -0.65 -1.15
CA ASP A 210 13.85 0.29 -0.18
C ASP A 210 14.40 1.54 -0.86
N LEU A 211 14.74 1.48 -2.15
CA LEU A 211 15.22 2.60 -2.96
C LEU A 211 14.09 3.48 -3.50
N ILE A 212 12.85 3.00 -3.51
CA ILE A 212 11.69 3.77 -3.92
C ILE A 212 11.50 4.94 -2.94
N PRO A 213 11.52 6.21 -3.41
CA PRO A 213 11.31 7.36 -2.53
C PRO A 213 9.86 7.43 -2.02
N LEU A 214 9.64 8.12 -0.90
CA LEU A 214 8.30 8.28 -0.32
C LEU A 214 7.38 9.19 -1.14
N THR A 215 7.95 10.03 -2.00
CA THR A 215 7.19 11.01 -2.79
C THR A 215 7.80 11.18 -4.17
N ASN A 216 7.00 11.62 -5.14
CA ASN A 216 7.48 11.92 -6.48
C ASN A 216 8.63 12.95 -6.48
N THR A 217 8.56 13.98 -5.63
CA THR A 217 9.65 14.96 -5.47
C THR A 217 10.94 14.35 -4.94
N GLY A 218 10.86 13.16 -4.32
CA GLY A 218 12.04 12.40 -3.88
C GLY A 218 12.92 11.97 -5.06
N TYR A 219 12.33 11.65 -6.21
CA TYR A 219 13.09 11.36 -7.44
C TYR A 219 13.91 12.56 -7.91
N VAL A 220 13.28 13.74 -7.96
CA VAL A 220 13.96 14.99 -8.33
C VAL A 220 15.12 15.27 -7.38
N ARG A 221 14.88 15.14 -6.07
CA ARG A 221 15.92 15.35 -5.05
C ARG A 221 17.08 14.36 -5.21
N ASN A 222 16.80 13.10 -5.47
CA ASN A 222 17.82 12.07 -5.69
C ASN A 222 18.62 12.36 -6.97
N TYR A 223 17.96 12.79 -8.04
CA TYR A 223 18.62 13.21 -9.28
C TYR A 223 19.56 14.41 -9.06
N CYS A 224 19.06 15.48 -8.45
CA CYS A 224 19.86 16.68 -8.15
C CYS A 224 21.07 16.34 -7.29
N ARG A 225 20.90 15.50 -6.26
CA ARG A 225 21.99 15.06 -5.40
C ARG A 225 23.08 14.34 -6.19
N LYS A 226 22.70 13.36 -7.03
CA LYS A 226 23.64 12.62 -7.88
C LYS A 226 24.38 13.55 -8.85
N ALA A 227 23.68 14.51 -9.46
CA ALA A 227 24.28 15.49 -10.36
C ALA A 227 25.30 16.39 -9.65
N CYS A 228 24.97 16.87 -8.43
CA CYS A 228 25.90 17.67 -7.62
C CYS A 228 27.16 16.89 -7.23
N PHE A 229 27.03 15.61 -6.86
CA PHE A 229 28.20 14.79 -6.51
C PHE A 229 29.11 14.54 -7.72
N ARG A 230 28.54 14.24 -8.90
CA ARG A 230 29.34 14.11 -10.14
C ARG A 230 30.11 15.41 -10.46
N ALA A 231 29.45 16.56 -10.37
CA ALA A 231 30.13 17.85 -10.61
C ALA A 231 31.28 18.09 -9.65
N VAL A 232 31.18 17.68 -8.38
CA VAL A 232 32.29 17.79 -7.40
C VAL A 232 33.43 16.83 -7.74
N GLU A 233 33.16 15.59 -8.13
CA GLU A 233 34.17 14.62 -8.56
C GLU A 233 34.91 15.12 -9.80
N GLU A 234 34.20 15.61 -10.83
CA GLU A 234 34.77 16.17 -12.04
C GLU A 234 35.68 17.39 -11.73
N VAL A 235 35.28 18.24 -10.77
CA VAL A 235 36.10 19.39 -10.34
C VAL A 235 37.34 18.90 -9.59
N GLN A 236 37.25 17.87 -8.75
CA GLN A 236 38.42 17.31 -8.05
C GLN A 236 39.42 16.64 -9.01
N GLU A 237 38.93 15.95 -10.06
CA GLU A 237 39.81 15.39 -11.11
C GLU A 237 40.50 16.47 -11.93
N TYR A 238 39.88 17.64 -12.11
CA TYR A 238 40.43 18.73 -12.90
C TYR A 238 41.49 19.60 -12.16
N TYR A 239 41.39 19.68 -10.83
CA TYR A 239 42.21 20.52 -9.97
C TYR A 239 43.08 19.75 -8.95
N GLY A 240 42.99 18.41 -8.92
CA GLY A 240 43.83 17.54 -8.11
C GLY A 240 45.09 17.17 -8.80
#